data_26eae0f06591950e97a480a41a7443f3
#
_entry.id   26eae0f06591950e97a480a41a7443f3
#
_cell.length_a   1.000
_cell.length_b   1.000
_cell.length_c   1.000
_cell.angle_alpha   90.00
_cell.angle_beta   90.00
_cell.angle_gamma   90.00
#
_symmetry.space_group_name_H-M   'P 1'
#
loop_
_entity.id
_entity.type
_entity.pdbx_description
1 polymer ?
#
loop_
_entity_poly.entity_id
_entity_poly.type
_entity_poly.pdbx_seq_one_letter_code
_entity_poly.pdbx_strand_id
1 'polypeptide(L)'
;MGLTISEIRHNTTRARHLMQRTKEQHFAVGAFNIDNQETLIAVARAAQKLQAPVLVEVSDAEVTALGLENVRDLVDNYKAEYGIEMYLNLDHGPTVEQCKRAIDA
;
A
#
# COMPACT_ATOMS: atom_id res chain seq x y z
N MET A 1 -13.38 -9.52 6.36
CA MET A 1 -14.30 -8.93 5.37
C MET A 1 -13.50 -8.07 4.41
N GLY A 2 -13.79 -8.15 3.13
CA GLY A 2 -13.15 -7.28 2.14
C GLY A 2 -13.65 -5.83 2.23
N LEU A 3 -12.88 -4.91 1.68
CA LEU A 3 -13.27 -3.52 1.55
C LEU A 3 -14.49 -3.38 0.62
N THR A 4 -15.35 -2.44 0.92
CA THR A 4 -16.41 -2.03 0.00
C THR A 4 -15.82 -1.28 -1.19
N ILE A 5 -16.54 -1.22 -2.30
CA ILE A 5 -16.14 -0.42 -3.48
C ILE A 5 -15.90 1.05 -3.09
N SER A 6 -16.68 1.57 -2.16
CA SER A 6 -16.51 2.94 -1.67
C SER A 6 -15.16 3.13 -0.97
N GLU A 7 -14.75 2.18 -0.13
CA GLU A 7 -13.47 2.23 0.57
C GLU A 7 -12.28 2.08 -0.39
N ILE A 8 -12.37 1.18 -1.36
CA ILE A 8 -11.36 1.02 -2.41
C ILE A 8 -11.19 2.33 -3.22
N ARG A 9 -12.28 2.94 -3.64
CA ARG A 9 -12.25 4.23 -4.36
C ARG A 9 -11.65 5.33 -3.50
N HIS A 10 -11.92 5.31 -2.20
CA HIS A 10 -11.38 6.31 -1.27
C HIS A 10 -9.86 6.17 -1.13
N ASN A 11 -9.34 4.96 -1.03
CA ASN A 11 -7.90 4.70 -1.02
C ASN A 11 -7.22 5.18 -2.30
N THR A 12 -7.80 4.90 -3.45
CA THR A 12 -7.29 5.37 -4.75
C THR A 12 -7.26 6.89 -4.83
N THR A 13 -8.32 7.55 -4.40
CA THR A 13 -8.39 9.02 -4.39
C THR A 13 -7.34 9.62 -3.47
N ARG A 14 -7.17 9.08 -2.28
CA ARG A 14 -6.17 9.53 -1.31
C ARG A 14 -4.74 9.33 -1.82
N ALA A 15 -4.45 8.20 -2.45
CA ALA A 15 -3.14 7.93 -3.06
C ALA A 15 -2.83 8.94 -4.18
N ARG A 16 -3.81 9.27 -5.01
CA ARG A 16 -3.66 10.32 -6.04
C ARG A 16 -3.39 11.68 -5.42
N HIS A 17 -4.08 12.05 -4.36
CA HIS A 17 -3.84 13.31 -3.64
C HIS A 17 -2.43 13.35 -3.03
N LEU A 18 -1.95 12.22 -2.50
CA LEU A 18 -0.56 12.12 -2.03
C LEU A 18 0.42 12.41 -3.17
N MET A 19 0.26 11.75 -4.32
CA MET A 19 1.13 11.98 -5.49
C MET A 19 1.09 13.42 -5.97
N GLN A 20 -0.05 14.07 -5.94
CA GLN A 20 -0.18 15.48 -6.27
C GLN A 20 0.58 16.37 -5.28
N ARG A 21 0.44 16.12 -3.97
CA ARG A 21 1.17 16.87 -2.93
C ARG A 21 2.69 16.72 -3.06
N THR A 22 3.19 15.53 -3.42
CA THR A 22 4.64 15.33 -3.64
C THR A 22 5.16 16.26 -4.73
N LYS A 23 4.40 16.42 -5.81
CA LYS A 23 4.75 17.29 -6.91
C LYS A 23 4.68 18.77 -6.54
N GLU A 24 3.63 19.18 -5.86
CA GLU A 24 3.40 20.57 -5.47
C GLU A 24 4.35 21.06 -4.37
N GLN A 25 4.68 20.18 -3.43
CA GLN A 25 5.49 20.51 -2.25
C GLN A 25 6.95 20.01 -2.36
N HIS A 26 7.32 19.42 -3.49
CA HIS A 26 8.70 18.99 -3.80
C HIS A 26 9.30 18.04 -2.76
N PHE A 27 8.55 16.99 -2.40
CA PHE A 27 9.09 15.91 -1.58
C PHE A 27 8.88 14.56 -2.26
N ALA A 28 9.64 13.55 -1.83
CA ALA A 28 9.52 12.17 -2.31
C ALA A 28 8.84 11.30 -1.25
N VAL A 29 8.07 10.31 -1.69
CA VAL A 29 7.52 9.28 -0.82
C VAL A 29 8.37 8.03 -0.96
N GLY A 30 8.79 7.46 0.17
CA GLY A 30 9.48 6.17 0.18
C GLY A 30 8.54 5.03 -0.20
N ALA A 31 9.03 4.11 -1.00
CA ALA A 31 8.33 2.89 -1.38
C ALA A 31 9.18 1.69 -0.95
N PHE A 32 8.60 0.83 -0.10
CA PHE A 32 9.33 -0.26 0.54
C PHE A 32 8.64 -1.60 0.27
N ASN A 33 9.39 -2.55 -0.28
CA ASN A 33 8.91 -3.92 -0.42
C ASN A 33 8.78 -4.58 0.95
N ILE A 34 7.69 -5.31 1.13
CA ILE A 34 7.40 -6.07 2.34
C ILE A 34 7.29 -7.55 2.00
N ASP A 35 7.92 -8.41 2.77
CA ASP A 35 7.91 -9.87 2.54
C ASP A 35 6.97 -10.59 3.49
N ASN A 36 6.68 -9.99 4.65
CA ASN A 36 5.93 -10.60 5.72
C ASN A 36 5.33 -9.52 6.63
N GLN A 37 4.60 -9.97 7.64
CA GLN A 37 3.95 -9.09 8.61
C GLN A 37 4.97 -8.25 9.39
N GLU A 38 6.11 -8.82 9.75
CA GLU A 38 7.14 -8.15 10.54
C GLU A 38 7.76 -6.96 9.79
N THR A 39 8.04 -7.13 8.50
CA THR A 39 8.55 -6.04 7.66
C THR A 39 7.50 -4.94 7.45
N LEU A 40 6.24 -5.31 7.28
CA LEU A 40 5.13 -4.36 7.19
C LEU A 40 5.02 -3.53 8.49
N ILE A 41 5.05 -4.18 9.65
CA ILE A 41 5.00 -3.50 10.95
C ILE A 41 6.20 -2.54 11.11
N ALA A 42 7.39 -2.96 10.71
CA ALA A 42 8.58 -2.12 10.79
C ALA A 42 8.42 -0.83 9.96
N VAL A 43 7.94 -0.95 8.73
CA VAL A 43 7.66 0.21 7.86
C VAL A 43 6.58 1.09 8.47
N ALA A 44 5.49 0.51 8.95
CA ALA A 44 4.37 1.25 9.54
C ALA A 44 4.81 2.04 10.79
N ARG A 45 5.61 1.43 11.67
CA ARG A 45 6.16 2.11 12.85
C ARG A 45 7.11 3.24 12.49
N ALA A 46 7.95 3.06 11.49
CA ALA A 46 8.84 4.11 11.01
C ALA A 46 8.04 5.29 10.45
N ALA A 47 7.03 5.02 9.63
CA ALA A 47 6.14 6.03 9.08
C ALA A 47 5.40 6.80 10.20
N GLN A 48 4.88 6.09 11.21
CA GLN A 48 4.23 6.71 12.36
C GLN A 48 5.18 7.61 13.14
N LYS A 49 6.37 7.11 13.45
CA LYS A 49 7.38 7.87 14.19
C LYS A 49 7.80 9.17 13.49
N LEU A 50 7.90 9.13 12.17
CA LEU A 50 8.30 10.26 11.35
C LEU A 50 7.11 11.11 10.87
N GLN A 51 5.89 10.66 11.14
CA GLN A 51 4.67 11.27 10.61
C GLN A 51 4.73 11.49 9.09
N ALA A 52 5.27 10.50 8.38
CA ALA A 52 5.50 10.55 6.95
C ALA A 52 4.58 9.58 6.22
N PRO A 53 4.03 9.97 5.06
CA PRO A 53 3.33 9.03 4.19
C PRO A 53 4.30 8.02 3.59
N VAL A 54 3.82 6.82 3.29
CA VAL A 54 4.65 5.74 2.78
C VAL A 54 3.88 4.87 1.79
N LEU A 55 4.58 4.34 0.81
CA LEU A 55 4.11 3.23 -0.01
C LEU A 55 4.74 1.94 0.49
N VAL A 56 3.94 0.89 0.59
CA VAL A 56 4.43 -0.48 0.74
C VAL A 56 4.18 -1.24 -0.55
N GLU A 57 5.12 -2.07 -0.92
CA GLU A 57 5.10 -2.76 -2.20
C GLU A 57 5.21 -4.26 -2.03
N VAL A 58 4.56 -4.98 -2.94
CA VAL A 58 4.70 -6.43 -3.09
C VAL A 58 4.99 -6.77 -4.54
N SER A 59 5.92 -7.66 -4.78
CA SER A 59 6.19 -8.21 -6.10
C SER A 59 5.45 -9.53 -6.31
N ASP A 60 5.66 -10.18 -7.45
CA ASP A 60 5.01 -11.44 -7.80
C ASP A 60 5.24 -12.54 -6.75
N ALA A 61 6.44 -12.60 -6.17
CA ALA A 61 6.77 -13.60 -5.14
C ALA A 61 5.90 -13.44 -3.89
N GLU A 62 5.76 -12.23 -3.40
CA GLU A 62 4.93 -11.93 -2.22
C GLU A 62 3.44 -12.07 -2.53
N VAL A 63 2.99 -11.69 -3.73
CA VAL A 63 1.62 -11.92 -4.18
C VAL A 63 1.28 -13.40 -4.17
N THR A 64 2.19 -14.23 -4.66
CA THR A 64 2.03 -15.69 -4.65
C THR A 64 2.02 -16.26 -3.23
N ALA A 65 2.92 -15.80 -2.37
CA ALA A 65 3.07 -16.30 -1.00
C ALA A 65 1.94 -15.84 -0.07
N LEU A 66 1.54 -14.58 -0.16
CA LEU A 66 0.61 -13.94 0.79
C LEU A 66 -0.83 -13.87 0.27
N GLY A 67 -1.00 -13.67 -1.03
CA GLY A 67 -2.30 -13.39 -1.65
C GLY A 67 -2.64 -11.90 -1.68
N LEU A 68 -3.21 -11.44 -2.77
CA LEU A 68 -3.52 -10.02 -3.01
C LEU A 68 -4.46 -9.45 -1.93
N GLU A 69 -5.59 -10.12 -1.70
CA GLU A 69 -6.58 -9.65 -0.72
C GLU A 69 -6.03 -9.67 0.71
N ASN A 70 -5.24 -10.69 1.05
CA ASN A 70 -4.64 -10.79 2.38
C ASN A 70 -3.66 -9.66 2.66
N VAL A 71 -2.81 -9.34 1.68
CA VAL A 71 -1.87 -8.21 1.81
C VAL A 71 -2.61 -6.90 1.93
N ARG A 72 -3.63 -6.69 1.11
CA ARG A 72 -4.45 -5.48 1.18
C ARG A 72 -5.11 -5.33 2.55
N ASP A 73 -5.72 -6.40 3.08
CA ASP A 73 -6.37 -6.36 4.39
C ASP A 73 -5.36 -6.06 5.50
N LEU A 74 -4.17 -6.67 5.46
CA LEU A 74 -3.10 -6.36 6.40
C LEU A 74 -2.68 -4.90 6.36
N VAL A 75 -2.45 -4.36 5.16
CA VAL A 75 -2.06 -2.95 4.99
C VAL A 75 -3.13 -2.02 5.52
N ASP A 76 -4.39 -2.26 5.19
CA ASP A 76 -5.50 -1.42 5.66
C ASP A 76 -5.67 -1.50 7.18
N ASN A 77 -5.53 -2.69 7.77
CA ASN A 77 -5.61 -2.87 9.21
C ASN A 77 -4.49 -2.11 9.95
N TYR A 78 -3.24 -2.24 9.52
CA TYR A 78 -2.13 -1.52 10.15
C TYR A 78 -2.16 -0.01 9.89
N LYS A 79 -2.60 0.40 8.71
CA LYS A 79 -2.85 1.81 8.41
C LYS A 79 -3.82 2.43 9.41
N ALA A 80 -4.91 1.73 9.72
CA ALA A 80 -5.89 2.18 10.71
C ALA A 80 -5.32 2.14 12.13
N GLU A 81 -4.64 1.05 12.51
CA GLU A 81 -4.06 0.87 13.84
C GLU A 81 -3.02 1.94 14.19
N TYR A 82 -2.11 2.23 13.25
CA TYR A 82 -1.05 3.22 13.46
C TYR A 82 -1.45 4.66 13.10
N GLY A 83 -2.61 4.86 12.49
CA GLY A 83 -3.09 6.18 12.09
C GLY A 83 -2.17 6.85 11.07
N ILE A 84 -1.69 6.11 10.09
CA ILE A 84 -0.71 6.57 9.09
C ILE A 84 -1.30 6.61 7.68
N GLU A 85 -0.71 7.44 6.84
CA GLU A 85 -1.01 7.48 5.41
C GLU A 85 -0.10 6.48 4.69
N MET A 86 -0.64 5.30 4.40
CA MET A 86 0.07 4.18 3.78
C MET A 86 -0.76 3.57 2.67
N TYR A 87 -0.16 3.33 1.52
CA TYR A 87 -0.83 2.74 0.37
C TYR A 87 -0.04 1.55 -0.17
N LEU A 88 -0.76 0.57 -0.70
CA LEU A 88 -0.19 -0.64 -1.29
C LEU A 88 0.01 -0.47 -2.79
N ASN A 89 1.15 -0.89 -3.29
CA ASN A 89 1.51 -0.90 -4.69
C ASN A 89 1.98 -2.28 -5.13
N LEU A 90 1.56 -2.70 -6.31
CA LEU A 90 2.13 -3.87 -6.99
C LEU A 90 3.42 -3.44 -7.68
N ASP A 91 4.54 -4.00 -7.23
CA ASP A 91 5.85 -3.75 -7.82
C ASP A 91 6.10 -4.70 -8.99
N HIS A 92 6.61 -4.17 -10.10
CA HIS A 92 6.83 -4.82 -11.39
C HIS A 92 5.56 -5.17 -12.18
N GLY A 93 4.63 -5.93 -11.64
CA GLY A 93 3.43 -6.36 -12.37
C GLY A 93 3.76 -7.11 -13.67
N PRO A 94 4.21 -8.39 -13.62
CA PRO A 94 4.79 -9.08 -14.76
C PRO A 94 3.85 -9.30 -15.94
N THR A 95 2.54 -9.25 -15.71
CA THR A 95 1.53 -9.39 -16.77
C THR A 95 0.40 -8.39 -16.59
N VAL A 96 -0.26 -8.04 -17.67
CA VAL A 96 -1.48 -7.19 -17.65
C VAL A 96 -2.56 -7.84 -16.78
N GLU A 97 -2.70 -9.14 -16.86
CA GLU A 97 -3.66 -9.91 -16.06
C GLU A 97 -3.42 -9.74 -14.56
N GLN A 98 -2.18 -9.86 -14.12
CA GLN A 98 -1.83 -9.65 -12.72
C GLN A 98 -2.09 -8.22 -12.26
N CYS A 99 -1.77 -7.23 -13.10
CA CYS A 99 -2.08 -5.82 -12.80
C CYS A 99 -3.59 -5.60 -12.63
N LYS A 100 -4.42 -6.19 -13.48
CA LYS A 100 -5.88 -6.12 -13.34
C LYS A 100 -6.36 -6.76 -12.05
N ARG A 101 -5.87 -7.96 -11.74
CA ARG A 101 -6.22 -8.64 -10.49
C ARG A 101 -5.82 -7.83 -9.26
N ALA A 102 -4.67 -7.17 -9.29
CA ALA A 102 -4.23 -6.31 -8.21
C ALA A 102 -5.11 -5.06 -8.04
N ILE A 103 -5.60 -4.50 -9.14
CA ILE A 103 -6.55 -3.37 -9.11
C ILE A 103 -7.88 -3.81 -8.51
N ASP A 104 -8.33 -5.02 -8.84
CA ASP A 104 -9.62 -5.55 -8.39
C ASP A 104 -9.60 -6.02 -6.92
N ALA A 105 -8.43 -6.36 -6.41
CA ALA A 105 -8.25 -6.78 -5.03
C ALA A 105 -8.24 -5.58 -4.06
#